data_6f5321c66337465744f0ca841f02bede
#
_entry.id   6f5321c66337465744f0ca841f02bede
#
_cell.length_a   1.000
_cell.length_b   1.000
_cell.length_c   1.000
_cell.angle_alpha   90.00
_cell.angle_beta   90.00
_cell.angle_gamma   90.00
#
_symmetry.space_group_name_H-M   'P 1'
#
loop_
_entity.id
_entity.type
_entity.pdbx_description
1 polymer ?
#
loop_
_entity_poly.entity_id
_entity_poly.type
_entity_poly.pdbx_seq_one_letter_code
_entity_poly.pdbx_strand_id
1 'polypeptide(L)'
;TNIYFNEIQIFIEAKNKNDLELQKKLVISLEGKYECLNSKQRANIHLSAVWINNFVNHMISKGKKICLENNISFSLMEPILKKTINQAINYNPDELQTGPAVRNDKDTLGLHLNLIKDVNDKKLYEIITKSIQKNYE
;
A
#
# COMPACT_ATOMS: atom_id res chain seq x y z
N THR A 1 17.47 -12.13 7.35
CA THR A 1 16.04 -12.44 7.55
C THR A 1 15.79 -13.77 6.87
N ASN A 2 15.38 -14.80 7.62
CA ASN A 2 15.00 -16.08 7.02
C ASN A 2 13.67 -15.88 6.27
N ILE A 3 13.62 -16.32 5.01
CA ILE A 3 12.41 -16.31 4.20
C ILE A 3 11.78 -17.69 4.32
N TYR A 4 10.57 -17.76 4.82
CA TYR A 4 9.79 -19.00 4.90
C TYR A 4 8.83 -19.05 3.71
N PHE A 5 9.00 -20.00 2.81
CA PHE A 5 8.23 -20.11 1.57
C PHE A 5 6.73 -20.37 1.81
N ASN A 6 6.37 -20.98 2.94
CA ASN A 6 4.97 -21.18 3.35
C ASN A 6 4.20 -19.89 3.66
N GLU A 7 4.90 -18.76 3.85
CA GLU A 7 4.32 -17.44 4.10
C GLU A 7 4.21 -16.60 2.82
N ILE A 8 4.71 -17.11 1.68
CA ILE A 8 4.78 -16.37 0.41
C ILE A 8 3.85 -17.01 -0.62
N GLN A 9 3.07 -16.17 -1.31
CA GLN A 9 2.33 -16.59 -2.49
C GLN A 9 3.24 -16.53 -3.72
N ILE A 10 3.43 -17.68 -4.39
CA ILE A 10 4.27 -17.82 -5.58
C ILE A 10 3.37 -17.86 -6.82
N PHE A 11 3.64 -17.01 -7.80
CA PHE A 11 2.90 -16.97 -9.06
C PHE A 11 3.69 -17.70 -10.13
N ILE A 12 3.06 -18.70 -10.75
CA ILE A 12 3.70 -19.56 -11.76
C ILE A 12 3.01 -19.44 -13.11
N GLU A 13 3.79 -19.51 -14.17
CA GLU A 13 3.35 -19.53 -15.57
C GLU A 13 4.32 -20.35 -16.39
N ALA A 14 3.82 -21.19 -17.30
CA ALA A 14 4.63 -21.94 -18.22
C ALA A 14 4.00 -21.99 -19.62
N LYS A 15 4.82 -22.16 -20.66
CA LYS A 15 4.37 -22.28 -22.05
C LYS A 15 3.72 -23.62 -22.35
N ASN A 16 4.08 -24.66 -21.62
CA ASN A 16 3.55 -26.00 -21.80
C ASN A 16 3.19 -26.65 -20.46
N LYS A 17 2.43 -27.72 -20.54
CA LYS A 17 1.88 -28.43 -19.39
C LYS A 17 2.99 -29.11 -18.54
N ASN A 18 4.03 -29.64 -19.19
CA ASN A 18 5.11 -30.35 -18.47
C ASN A 18 5.92 -29.39 -17.57
N ASP A 19 6.27 -28.22 -18.11
CA ASP A 19 6.98 -27.20 -17.35
C ASP A 19 6.13 -26.66 -16.20
N LEU A 20 4.81 -26.51 -16.44
CA LEU A 20 3.90 -26.08 -15.38
C LEU A 20 3.84 -27.07 -14.22
N GLU A 21 3.75 -28.37 -14.52
CA GLU A 21 3.75 -29.43 -13.51
C GLU A 21 5.09 -29.49 -12.76
N LEU A 22 6.21 -29.26 -13.45
CA LEU A 22 7.51 -29.17 -12.81
C LEU A 22 7.58 -28.01 -11.82
N GLN A 23 7.10 -26.80 -12.23
CA GLN A 23 7.05 -25.63 -11.35
C GLN A 23 6.17 -25.88 -10.12
N LYS A 24 5.00 -26.48 -10.28
CA LYS A 24 4.13 -26.86 -9.17
C LYS A 24 4.83 -27.76 -8.16
N LYS A 25 5.46 -28.83 -8.65
CA LYS A 25 6.22 -29.77 -7.80
C LYS A 25 7.34 -29.07 -7.04
N LEU A 26 8.07 -28.15 -7.69
CA LEU A 26 9.12 -27.37 -7.05
C LEU A 26 8.56 -26.51 -5.91
N VAL A 27 7.46 -25.77 -6.16
CA VAL A 27 6.85 -24.91 -5.12
C VAL A 27 6.35 -25.75 -3.93
N ILE A 28 5.72 -26.89 -4.21
CA ILE A 28 5.26 -27.81 -3.17
C ILE A 28 6.44 -28.37 -2.34
N SER A 29 7.56 -28.73 -3.00
CA SER A 29 8.75 -29.22 -2.29
C SER A 29 9.39 -28.17 -1.37
N LEU A 30 9.12 -26.89 -1.61
CA LEU A 30 9.52 -25.76 -0.76
C LEU A 30 8.47 -25.39 0.29
N GLU A 31 7.43 -26.19 0.44
CA GLU A 31 6.27 -25.91 1.32
C GLU A 31 5.54 -24.61 0.96
N GLY A 32 5.76 -24.09 -0.26
CA GLY A 32 5.17 -22.85 -0.74
C GLY A 32 3.72 -23.02 -1.24
N LYS A 33 3.02 -21.89 -1.33
CA LYS A 33 1.69 -21.80 -1.96
C LYS A 33 1.84 -21.22 -3.35
N TYR A 34 1.14 -21.77 -4.35
CA TYR A 34 1.19 -21.24 -5.70
C TYR A 34 -0.18 -20.90 -6.27
N GLU A 35 -0.17 -19.97 -7.22
CA GLU A 35 -1.30 -19.64 -8.08
C GLU A 35 -0.82 -19.61 -9.54
N CYS A 36 -1.61 -20.19 -10.44
CA CYS A 36 -1.30 -20.19 -11.87
C CYS A 36 -1.89 -18.93 -12.50
N LEU A 37 -1.04 -18.02 -12.95
CA LEU A 37 -1.45 -16.74 -13.51
C LEU A 37 -0.75 -16.50 -14.86
N ASN A 38 -1.50 -15.96 -15.82
CA ASN A 38 -0.90 -15.50 -17.06
C ASN A 38 -0.13 -14.17 -16.87
N SER A 39 0.66 -13.81 -17.87
CA SER A 39 1.52 -12.61 -17.82
C SER A 39 0.75 -11.32 -17.56
N LYS A 40 -0.48 -11.18 -18.09
CA LYS A 40 -1.33 -10.01 -17.84
C LYS A 40 -1.82 -9.95 -16.38
N GLN A 41 -2.23 -11.09 -15.83
CA GLN A 41 -2.64 -11.18 -14.41
C GLN A 41 -1.47 -10.88 -13.49
N ARG A 42 -0.27 -11.40 -13.78
CA ARG A 42 0.95 -11.11 -12.99
C ARG A 42 1.31 -9.63 -13.02
N ALA A 43 1.20 -8.97 -14.19
CA ALA A 43 1.42 -7.52 -14.30
C ALA A 43 0.43 -6.73 -13.43
N ASN A 44 -0.85 -7.09 -13.44
CA ASN A 44 -1.86 -6.42 -12.61
C ASN A 44 -1.64 -6.66 -11.11
N ILE A 45 -1.25 -7.88 -10.70
CA ILE A 45 -0.89 -8.16 -9.30
C ILE A 45 0.34 -7.35 -8.88
N HIS A 46 1.35 -7.25 -9.75
CA HIS A 46 2.52 -6.43 -9.46
C HIS A 46 2.13 -4.95 -9.30
N LEU A 47 1.30 -4.41 -10.19
CA LEU A 47 0.78 -3.05 -10.07
C LEU A 47 0.02 -2.86 -8.73
N SER A 48 -0.84 -3.81 -8.35
CA SER A 48 -1.54 -3.76 -7.07
C SER A 48 -0.57 -3.79 -5.89
N ALA A 49 0.47 -4.63 -5.94
CA ALA A 49 1.50 -4.69 -4.91
C ALA A 49 2.29 -3.38 -4.78
N VAL A 50 2.55 -2.68 -5.88
CA VAL A 50 3.17 -1.35 -5.83
C VAL A 50 2.28 -0.37 -5.05
N TRP A 51 0.97 -0.35 -5.32
CA TRP A 51 0.03 0.51 -4.61
C TRP A 51 -0.04 0.19 -3.11
N ILE A 52 -0.24 -1.07 -2.74
CA ILE A 52 -0.52 -1.45 -1.34
C ILE A 52 0.74 -1.63 -0.48
N ASN A 53 1.91 -1.75 -1.08
CA ASN A 53 3.17 -1.92 -0.36
C ASN A 53 4.12 -0.74 -0.59
N ASN A 54 4.56 -0.50 -1.82
CA ASN A 54 5.60 0.50 -2.07
C ASN A 54 5.10 1.92 -1.77
N PHE A 55 3.91 2.29 -2.25
CA PHE A 55 3.36 3.62 -2.00
C PHE A 55 2.94 3.81 -0.54
N VAL A 56 2.34 2.80 0.08
CA VAL A 56 2.02 2.85 1.52
C VAL A 56 3.29 3.06 2.35
N ASN A 57 4.35 2.28 2.09
CA ASN A 57 5.64 2.47 2.77
C ASN A 57 6.20 3.89 2.59
N HIS A 58 6.08 4.45 1.39
CA HIS A 58 6.51 5.82 1.11
C HIS A 58 5.69 6.84 1.90
N MET A 59 4.36 6.68 2.02
CA MET A 59 3.51 7.57 2.83
C MET A 59 3.86 7.48 4.32
N ILE A 60 4.12 6.29 4.83
CA ILE A 60 4.59 6.10 6.22
C ILE A 60 5.92 6.81 6.43
N SER A 61 6.85 6.73 5.47
CA SER A 61 8.14 7.46 5.52
C SER A 61 7.94 8.97 5.59
N LYS A 62 6.99 9.54 4.82
CA LYS A 62 6.64 10.97 4.91
C LYS A 62 6.11 11.34 6.30
N GLY A 63 5.20 10.56 6.85
CA GLY A 63 4.69 10.76 8.20
C GLY A 63 5.79 10.69 9.27
N LYS A 64 6.69 9.70 9.16
CA LYS A 64 7.86 9.59 10.07
C LYS A 64 8.77 10.81 10.00
N LYS A 65 9.03 11.33 8.80
CA LYS A 65 9.86 12.53 8.60
C LYS A 65 9.24 13.74 9.29
N ILE A 66 7.92 13.97 9.13
CA ILE A 66 7.21 15.06 9.78
C ILE A 66 7.34 14.94 11.31
N CYS A 67 7.14 13.76 11.87
CA CYS A 67 7.30 13.54 13.31
C CYS A 67 8.73 13.87 13.78
N LEU A 68 9.74 13.36 13.07
CA LEU A 68 11.14 13.58 13.39
C LEU A 68 11.52 15.08 13.37
N GLU A 69 11.13 15.80 12.33
CA GLU A 69 11.40 17.23 12.15
C GLU A 69 10.76 18.11 13.23
N ASN A 70 9.73 17.60 13.91
CA ASN A 70 9.00 18.32 14.95
C ASN A 70 9.24 17.73 16.37
N ASN A 71 10.25 16.86 16.55
CA ASN A 71 10.57 16.20 17.81
C ASN A 71 9.39 15.41 18.41
N ILE A 72 8.54 14.82 17.55
CA ILE A 72 7.41 13.98 17.93
C ILE A 72 7.82 12.51 17.78
N SER A 73 7.58 11.69 18.82
CA SER A 73 7.82 10.24 18.69
C SER A 73 6.82 9.64 17.70
N PHE A 74 7.34 8.92 16.69
CA PHE A 74 6.50 8.21 15.73
C PHE A 74 5.64 7.10 16.38
N SER A 75 6.02 6.61 17.55
CA SER A 75 5.22 5.61 18.29
C SER A 75 3.80 6.10 18.61
N LEU A 76 3.58 7.41 18.68
CA LEU A 76 2.24 8.00 18.84
C LEU A 76 1.33 7.74 17.63
N MET A 77 1.92 7.47 16.45
CA MET A 77 1.18 7.19 15.21
C MET A 77 0.93 5.68 15.01
N GLU A 78 1.63 4.81 15.74
CA GLU A 78 1.48 3.37 15.58
C GLU A 78 0.05 2.85 15.77
N PRO A 79 -0.73 3.30 16.77
CA PRO A 79 -2.10 2.81 16.95
C PRO A 79 -3.00 3.09 15.75
N ILE A 80 -2.92 4.31 15.19
CA ILE A 80 -3.72 4.68 14.03
C ILE A 80 -3.28 3.92 12.78
N LEU A 81 -1.98 3.73 12.59
CA LEU A 81 -1.44 2.97 11.47
C LEU A 81 -1.91 1.50 11.51
N LYS A 82 -1.77 0.84 12.66
CA LYS A 82 -2.23 -0.54 12.87
C LYS A 82 -3.72 -0.68 12.62
N LYS A 83 -4.51 0.27 13.13
CA LYS A 83 -5.97 0.29 12.91
C LYS A 83 -6.31 0.43 11.43
N THR A 84 -5.69 1.37 10.71
CA THR A 84 -5.93 1.62 9.28
C THR A 84 -5.65 0.37 8.45
N ILE A 85 -4.49 -0.27 8.65
CA ILE A 85 -4.13 -1.49 7.91
C ILE A 85 -5.10 -2.64 8.23
N ASN A 86 -5.41 -2.87 9.51
CA ASN A 86 -6.33 -3.92 9.92
C ASN A 86 -7.74 -3.70 9.35
N GLN A 87 -8.23 -2.48 9.35
CA GLN A 87 -9.52 -2.14 8.76
C GLN A 87 -9.52 -2.33 7.24
N ALA A 88 -8.46 -1.91 6.54
CA ALA A 88 -8.35 -2.06 5.09
C ALA A 88 -8.28 -3.52 4.62
N ILE A 89 -7.79 -4.44 5.47
CA ILE A 89 -7.77 -5.88 5.19
C ILE A 89 -9.16 -6.51 5.37
N ASN A 90 -9.92 -6.08 6.38
CA ASN A 90 -11.14 -6.77 6.80
C ASN A 90 -12.44 -6.14 6.28
N TYR A 91 -12.38 -4.91 5.76
CA TYR A 91 -13.53 -4.14 5.29
C TYR A 91 -13.22 -3.47 3.96
N ASN A 92 -14.23 -2.88 3.32
CA ASN A 92 -14.03 -2.07 2.12
C ASN A 92 -13.33 -0.75 2.46
N PRO A 93 -12.10 -0.48 1.98
CA PRO A 93 -11.38 0.77 2.27
C PRO A 93 -12.14 2.04 1.86
N ASP A 94 -12.92 1.98 0.78
CA ASP A 94 -13.66 3.15 0.28
C ASP A 94 -14.75 3.60 1.27
N GLU A 95 -15.35 2.67 2.02
CA GLU A 95 -16.35 3.00 3.05
C GLU A 95 -15.73 3.53 4.35
N LEU A 96 -14.41 3.34 4.52
CA LEU A 96 -13.69 3.69 5.73
C LEU A 96 -12.84 4.96 5.59
N GLN A 97 -12.81 5.54 4.39
CA GLN A 97 -12.01 6.74 4.16
C GLN A 97 -12.49 7.90 5.03
N THR A 98 -11.57 8.53 5.72
CA THR A 98 -11.81 9.68 6.59
C THR A 98 -10.84 10.82 6.27
N GLY A 99 -10.96 11.91 7.00
CA GLY A 99 -10.01 13.01 6.93
C GLY A 99 -10.55 14.27 6.26
N PRO A 100 -9.73 15.33 6.17
CA PRO A 100 -10.15 16.63 5.66
C PRO A 100 -10.48 16.60 4.16
N ALA A 101 -9.89 15.68 3.38
CA ALA A 101 -10.17 15.54 1.96
C ALA A 101 -11.64 15.12 1.72
N VAL A 102 -12.12 14.09 2.42
CA VAL A 102 -13.51 13.59 2.31
C VAL A 102 -14.53 14.67 2.70
N ARG A 103 -14.21 15.45 3.73
CA ARG A 103 -15.11 16.52 4.23
C ARG A 103 -14.95 17.83 3.47
N ASN A 104 -14.07 17.90 2.47
CA ASN A 104 -13.72 19.13 1.75
C ASN A 104 -13.34 20.30 2.71
N ASP A 105 -12.63 19.99 3.79
CA ASP A 105 -12.22 20.92 4.84
C ASP A 105 -11.04 21.78 4.34
N LYS A 106 -11.37 22.88 3.66
CA LYS A 106 -10.38 23.75 3.01
C LYS A 106 -9.42 24.41 4.00
N ASP A 107 -9.88 24.72 5.21
CA ASP A 107 -9.05 25.37 6.22
C ASP A 107 -7.96 24.42 6.72
N THR A 108 -8.32 23.19 7.05
CA THR A 108 -7.35 22.16 7.45
C THR A 108 -6.39 21.81 6.30
N LEU A 109 -6.90 21.66 5.06
CA LEU A 109 -6.06 21.39 3.89
C LEU A 109 -5.06 22.52 3.63
N GLY A 110 -5.49 23.78 3.73
CA GLY A 110 -4.63 24.95 3.58
C GLY A 110 -3.56 25.03 4.69
N LEU A 111 -3.92 24.74 5.94
CA LEU A 111 -2.98 24.65 7.04
C LEU A 111 -1.90 23.59 6.77
N HIS A 112 -2.29 22.40 6.35
CA HIS A 112 -1.34 21.32 6.03
C HIS A 112 -0.38 21.71 4.91
N LEU A 113 -0.87 22.34 3.83
CA LEU A 113 -0.03 22.80 2.74
C LEU A 113 1.00 23.86 3.19
N ASN A 114 0.64 24.71 4.17
CA ASN A 114 1.59 25.67 4.74
C ASN A 114 2.66 25.01 5.62
N LEU A 115 2.33 23.91 6.30
CA LEU A 115 3.28 23.14 7.13
C LEU A 115 4.27 22.33 6.30
N ILE A 116 3.88 21.87 5.12
CA ILE A 116 4.76 21.09 4.23
C ILE A 116 5.77 22.04 3.57
N LYS A 117 7.07 21.82 3.80
CA LYS A 117 8.15 22.68 3.27
C LYS A 117 8.58 22.29 1.85
N ASP A 118 8.65 21.01 1.57
CA ASP A 118 9.11 20.48 0.28
C ASP A 118 8.03 20.64 -0.81
N VAL A 119 8.42 21.21 -1.96
CA VAL A 119 7.50 21.50 -3.07
C VAL A 119 6.92 20.21 -3.69
N ASN A 120 7.72 19.15 -3.77
CA ASN A 120 7.23 17.89 -4.34
C ASN A 120 6.28 17.19 -3.36
N ASP A 121 6.52 17.29 -2.05
CA ASP A 121 5.63 16.78 -1.02
C ASP A 121 4.28 17.54 -1.02
N LYS A 122 4.29 18.87 -1.27
CA LYS A 122 3.05 19.64 -1.47
C LYS A 122 2.25 19.12 -2.66
N LYS A 123 2.89 18.96 -3.81
CA LYS A 123 2.25 18.43 -5.03
C LYS A 123 1.67 17.05 -4.79
N LEU A 124 2.42 16.16 -4.12
CA LEU A 124 1.96 14.82 -3.78
C LEU A 124 0.73 14.85 -2.88
N TYR A 125 0.76 15.69 -1.84
CA TYR A 125 -0.38 15.91 -0.94
C TYR A 125 -1.63 16.39 -1.69
N GLU A 126 -1.49 17.37 -2.57
CA GLU A 126 -2.59 17.89 -3.40
C GLU A 126 -3.17 16.84 -4.35
N ILE A 127 -2.30 16.04 -5.01
CA ILE A 127 -2.73 14.98 -5.94
C ILE A 127 -3.55 13.92 -5.19
N ILE A 128 -3.06 13.46 -4.03
CA ILE A 128 -3.78 12.46 -3.22
C ILE A 128 -5.09 13.05 -2.70
N THR A 129 -5.07 14.31 -2.21
CA THR A 129 -6.28 15.00 -1.74
C THR A 129 -7.34 15.06 -2.83
N LYS A 130 -6.99 15.48 -4.04
CA LYS A 130 -7.90 15.54 -5.19
C LYS A 130 -8.42 14.16 -5.60
N SER A 131 -7.56 13.14 -5.54
CA SER A 131 -7.95 11.77 -5.84
C SER A 131 -9.00 11.26 -4.84
N ILE A 132 -8.82 11.53 -3.55
CA ILE A 132 -9.80 11.19 -2.52
C ILE A 132 -11.11 11.95 -2.78
N GLN A 133 -11.07 13.27 -2.92
CA GLN A 133 -12.27 14.10 -3.13
C GLN A 133 -13.11 13.58 -4.30
N LYS A 134 -12.47 13.26 -5.44
CA LYS A 134 -13.15 12.74 -6.63
C LYS A 134 -13.94 11.44 -6.38
N ASN A 135 -13.50 10.62 -5.42
CA ASN A 135 -14.18 9.36 -5.11
C ASN A 135 -15.39 9.54 -4.18
N TYR A 136 -15.55 10.74 -3.57
CA TYR A 136 -16.59 11.03 -2.57
C TYR A 136 -17.48 12.25 -2.93
N GLU A 137 -17.35 12.78 -4.15
CA GLU A 137 -18.29 13.71 -4.80
C GLU A 137 -19.45 12.92 -5.43
#